data_afcc335ba0799b5ea29cf97a6e0e2feb
#
_entry.id   afcc335ba0799b5ea29cf97a6e0e2feb
#
_cell.length_a   1.000
_cell.length_b   1.000
_cell.length_c   1.000
_cell.angle_alpha   90.00
_cell.angle_beta   90.00
_cell.angle_gamma   90.00
#
_symmetry.space_group_name_H-M   'P 1'
#
loop_
_entity.id
_entity.type
_entity.pdbx_description
1 polymer ?
#
loop_
_entity_poly.entity_id
_entity_poly.type
_entity_poly.pdbx_seq_one_letter_code
_entity_poly.pdbx_strand_id
1 'polypeptide(L)'
;RHLPSRASQTAIIWEGDELTDDAHITYQQLYENVCQLANGLRERGIKKGDRVCIYMPMIPEAAYAMLACARIGAVHSVVFGGFSPQSLQDRILDSDCQTVITADEGVRGGRTVPLKENVDEALMNCPGVHSVITVKRTGNEVPWNPTRDIWYSELTATQATTAEPEIMAAEDPLFILYTSGSTGKPKGVQHSSAGYLLHAAITHKYVFDYQDGDIYWCTADVGWIT
;
A
#
# COMPACT_ATOMS: atom_id res chain seq x y z
N ARG A 1 -4.20 16.25 11.14
CA ARG A 1 -3.78 17.66 10.98
C ARG A 1 -4.71 18.42 10.04
N HIS A 2 -5.07 17.86 8.86
CA HIS A 2 -5.81 18.55 7.80
C HIS A 2 -7.34 18.52 7.98
N LEU A 3 -7.90 17.55 8.67
CA LEU A 3 -9.35 17.35 8.79
C LEU A 3 -10.12 18.58 9.32
N PRO A 4 -9.67 19.32 10.36
CA PRO A 4 -10.46 20.44 10.87
C PRO A 4 -10.76 21.54 9.84
N SER A 5 -9.90 21.69 8.82
CA SER A 5 -10.02 22.77 7.83
C SER A 5 -10.20 22.27 6.39
N ARG A 6 -9.95 20.99 6.11
CA ARG A 6 -9.87 20.45 4.73
C ARG A 6 -10.65 19.15 4.53
N ALA A 7 -11.52 18.76 5.46
CA ALA A 7 -12.23 17.48 5.42
C ALA A 7 -12.92 17.21 4.06
N SER A 8 -13.58 18.21 3.49
CA SER A 8 -14.33 18.13 2.24
C SER A 8 -13.48 18.40 0.98
N GLN A 9 -12.21 18.81 1.13
CA GLN A 9 -11.33 19.00 -0.03
C GLN A 9 -10.87 17.66 -0.58
N THR A 10 -10.65 17.59 -1.88
CA THR A 10 -10.07 16.43 -2.55
C THR A 10 -8.62 16.24 -2.09
N ALA A 11 -8.32 15.07 -1.58
CA ALA A 11 -6.97 14.65 -1.17
C ALA A 11 -6.28 13.83 -2.26
N ILE A 12 -7.05 13.00 -2.98
CA ILE A 12 -6.56 12.15 -4.06
C ILE A 12 -7.53 12.28 -5.23
N ILE A 13 -6.98 12.49 -6.42
CA ILE A 13 -7.65 12.29 -7.70
C ILE A 13 -7.07 11.01 -8.26
N TRP A 14 -7.92 10.05 -8.53
CA TRP A 14 -7.52 8.79 -9.14
C TRP A 14 -8.22 8.62 -10.49
N GLU A 15 -7.47 8.21 -11.49
CA GLU A 15 -7.96 7.83 -12.81
C GLU A 15 -7.56 6.38 -13.09
N GLY A 16 -8.54 5.58 -13.48
CA GLY A 16 -8.36 4.19 -13.85
C GLY A 16 -7.91 4.00 -15.29
N ASP A 17 -8.01 2.77 -15.76
CA ASP A 17 -7.61 2.40 -17.14
C ASP A 17 -8.64 2.86 -18.18
N GLU A 18 -9.92 2.91 -17.79
CA GLU A 18 -11.00 3.41 -18.63
C GLU A 18 -11.26 4.90 -18.36
N LEU A 19 -11.59 5.66 -19.39
CA LEU A 19 -11.84 7.12 -19.29
C LEU A 19 -12.98 7.50 -18.34
N THR A 20 -13.86 6.56 -18.00
CA THR A 20 -15.00 6.74 -17.09
C THR A 20 -14.72 6.21 -15.68
N ASP A 21 -13.53 5.68 -15.45
CA ASP A 21 -13.14 5.07 -14.18
C ASP A 21 -12.26 6.05 -13.41
N ASP A 22 -12.89 6.99 -12.70
CA ASP A 22 -12.23 8.01 -11.91
C ASP A 22 -12.84 8.15 -10.51
N ALA A 23 -12.06 8.70 -9.59
CA ALA A 23 -12.54 9.02 -8.25
C ALA A 23 -11.84 10.24 -7.66
N HIS A 24 -12.66 11.09 -7.04
CA HIS A 24 -12.19 12.21 -6.23
C HIS A 24 -12.40 11.88 -4.75
N ILE A 25 -11.32 11.59 -4.04
CA ILE A 25 -11.35 11.15 -2.64
C ILE A 25 -11.02 12.32 -1.75
N THR A 26 -11.95 12.69 -0.86
CA THR A 26 -11.73 13.78 0.09
C THR A 26 -10.79 13.38 1.23
N TYR A 27 -10.23 14.37 1.95
CA TYR A 27 -9.43 14.11 3.15
C TYR A 27 -10.20 13.32 4.21
N GLN A 28 -11.52 13.54 4.34
CA GLN A 28 -12.36 12.79 5.26
C GLN A 28 -12.48 11.33 4.84
N GLN A 29 -12.80 11.07 3.58
CA GLN A 29 -12.89 9.71 3.04
C GLN A 29 -11.55 8.97 3.14
N LEU A 30 -10.45 9.64 2.78
CA LEU A 30 -9.11 9.07 2.93
C LEU A 30 -8.84 8.68 4.38
N TYR A 31 -9.14 9.57 5.33
CA TYR A 31 -8.95 9.30 6.75
C TYR A 31 -9.77 8.09 7.22
N GLU A 32 -11.04 8.03 6.86
CA GLU A 32 -11.94 6.93 7.25
C GLU A 32 -11.49 5.59 6.69
N ASN A 33 -11.16 5.52 5.39
CA ASN A 33 -10.66 4.30 4.75
C ASN A 33 -9.33 3.83 5.36
N VAL A 34 -8.42 4.77 5.62
CA VAL A 34 -7.13 4.47 6.30
C VAL A 34 -7.37 3.94 7.71
N CYS A 35 -8.30 4.52 8.48
CA CYS A 35 -8.58 4.05 9.84
C CYS A 35 -9.26 2.68 9.84
N GLN A 36 -10.20 2.44 8.96
CA GLN A 36 -10.85 1.13 8.83
C GLN A 36 -9.84 0.04 8.49
N LEU A 37 -8.97 0.28 7.49
CA LEU A 37 -7.93 -0.69 7.17
C LEU A 37 -6.92 -0.85 8.31
N ALA A 38 -6.51 0.23 8.97
CA ALA A 38 -5.60 0.17 10.13
C ALA A 38 -6.16 -0.70 11.26
N ASN A 39 -7.45 -0.57 11.56
CA ASN A 39 -8.13 -1.41 12.55
C ASN A 39 -8.21 -2.88 12.08
N GLY A 40 -8.55 -3.12 10.81
CA GLY A 40 -8.55 -4.46 10.23
C GLY A 40 -7.17 -5.14 10.29
N LEU A 41 -6.10 -4.39 10.02
CA LEU A 41 -4.73 -4.89 10.15
C LEU A 41 -4.40 -5.27 11.60
N ARG A 42 -4.81 -4.44 12.58
CA ARG A 42 -4.65 -4.76 14.01
C ARG A 42 -5.45 -6.00 14.42
N GLU A 43 -6.66 -6.16 13.91
CA GLU A 43 -7.49 -7.36 14.13
C GLU A 43 -6.81 -8.62 13.60
N ARG A 44 -6.07 -8.52 12.49
CA ARG A 44 -5.23 -9.58 11.92
C ARG A 44 -3.91 -9.80 12.66
N GLY A 45 -3.69 -9.09 13.77
CA GLY A 45 -2.52 -9.24 14.64
C GLY A 45 -1.30 -8.40 14.25
N ILE A 46 -1.43 -7.52 13.24
CA ILE A 46 -0.32 -6.67 12.79
C ILE A 46 -0.12 -5.52 13.79
N LYS A 47 1.11 -5.29 14.16
CA LYS A 47 1.54 -4.30 15.15
C LYS A 47 2.76 -3.53 14.68
N LYS A 48 3.18 -2.55 15.47
CA LYS A 48 4.39 -1.75 15.24
C LYS A 48 5.60 -2.64 14.96
N GLY A 49 6.30 -2.33 13.86
CA GLY A 49 7.50 -3.03 13.41
C GLY A 49 7.25 -4.27 12.54
N ASP A 50 6.03 -4.77 12.44
CA ASP A 50 5.70 -5.86 11.51
C ASP A 50 5.78 -5.37 10.06
N ARG A 51 6.19 -6.27 9.14
CA ARG A 51 6.31 -5.94 7.73
C ARG A 51 5.11 -6.43 6.95
N VAL A 52 4.59 -5.54 6.11
CA VAL A 52 3.44 -5.78 5.23
C VAL A 52 3.86 -5.56 3.78
N CYS A 53 3.74 -6.59 2.96
CA CYS A 53 3.96 -6.48 1.52
C CYS A 53 2.71 -5.93 0.83
N ILE A 54 2.86 -4.91 -0.01
CA ILE A 54 1.78 -4.34 -0.82
C ILE A 54 2.11 -4.63 -2.28
N TYR A 55 1.38 -5.57 -2.89
CA TYR A 55 1.52 -5.97 -4.29
C TYR A 55 0.21 -5.68 -5.00
N MET A 56 0.04 -4.43 -5.45
CA MET A 56 -1.24 -3.91 -5.93
C MET A 56 -1.07 -3.12 -7.23
N PRO A 57 -2.14 -2.97 -8.02
CA PRO A 57 -2.17 -2.00 -9.09
C PRO A 57 -2.29 -0.58 -8.50
N MET A 58 -2.18 0.45 -9.34
CA MET A 58 -2.32 1.86 -8.94
C MET A 58 -3.79 2.23 -8.72
N ILE A 59 -4.36 1.73 -7.62
CA ILE A 59 -5.72 2.01 -7.16
C ILE A 59 -5.70 2.72 -5.81
N PRO A 60 -6.78 3.41 -5.40
CA PRO A 60 -6.81 4.16 -4.14
C PRO A 60 -6.44 3.33 -2.91
N GLU A 61 -6.80 2.05 -2.90
CA GLU A 61 -6.51 1.12 -1.81
C GLU A 61 -4.99 0.92 -1.59
N ALA A 62 -4.16 1.11 -2.62
CA ALA A 62 -2.70 1.10 -2.47
C ALA A 62 -2.24 2.25 -1.56
N ALA A 63 -2.79 3.45 -1.74
CA ALA A 63 -2.52 4.59 -0.87
C ALA A 63 -3.08 4.37 0.55
N TYR A 64 -4.29 3.81 0.67
CA TYR A 64 -4.86 3.48 1.97
C TYR A 64 -4.00 2.46 2.72
N ALA A 65 -3.47 1.45 2.03
CA ALA A 65 -2.62 0.42 2.61
C ALA A 65 -1.30 0.99 3.17
N MET A 66 -0.61 1.83 2.40
CA MET A 66 0.61 2.51 2.85
C MET A 66 0.35 3.38 4.09
N LEU A 67 -0.71 4.18 4.05
CA LEU A 67 -1.06 5.09 5.15
C LEU A 67 -1.61 4.35 6.38
N ALA A 68 -2.32 3.22 6.20
CA ALA A 68 -2.77 2.38 7.30
C ALA A 68 -1.59 1.72 8.01
N CYS A 69 -0.62 1.18 7.27
CA CYS A 69 0.63 0.67 7.83
C CYS A 69 1.37 1.75 8.64
N ALA A 70 1.55 2.94 8.04
CA ALA A 70 2.18 4.06 8.74
C ALA A 70 1.42 4.44 10.01
N ARG A 71 0.09 4.39 10.00
CA ARG A 71 -0.76 4.74 11.15
C ARG A 71 -0.59 3.79 12.34
N ILE A 72 -0.36 2.50 12.08
CA ILE A 72 -0.16 1.49 13.14
C ILE A 72 1.33 1.20 13.43
N GLY A 73 2.24 1.93 12.78
CA GLY A 73 3.69 1.72 12.93
C GLY A 73 4.21 0.45 12.24
N ALA A 74 3.43 -0.18 11.38
CA ALA A 74 3.88 -1.28 10.54
C ALA A 74 4.75 -0.76 9.38
N VAL A 75 5.74 -1.55 8.99
CA VAL A 75 6.68 -1.22 7.91
C VAL A 75 6.14 -1.79 6.59
N HIS A 76 5.72 -0.95 5.67
CA HIS A 76 5.23 -1.44 4.38
C HIS A 76 6.37 -1.61 3.37
N SER A 77 6.23 -2.64 2.51
CA SER A 77 7.11 -2.90 1.38
C SER A 77 6.25 -2.96 0.13
N VAL A 78 6.32 -1.92 -0.70
CA VAL A 78 5.55 -1.88 -1.96
C VAL A 78 6.32 -2.61 -3.04
N VAL A 79 5.64 -3.48 -3.75
CA VAL A 79 6.16 -4.26 -4.87
C VAL A 79 5.34 -3.94 -6.11
N PHE A 80 6.02 -3.57 -7.20
CA PHE A 80 5.36 -3.25 -8.46
C PHE A 80 4.51 -4.41 -8.97
N GLY A 81 3.23 -4.17 -9.24
CA GLY A 81 2.25 -5.18 -9.66
C GLY A 81 2.58 -5.91 -10.97
N GLY A 82 3.54 -5.41 -11.74
CA GLY A 82 4.05 -6.08 -12.95
C GLY A 82 5.22 -7.04 -12.72
N PHE A 83 5.71 -7.21 -11.48
CA PHE A 83 6.77 -8.16 -11.19
C PHE A 83 6.26 -9.60 -11.15
N SER A 84 7.17 -10.54 -11.50
CA SER A 84 6.88 -11.97 -11.48
C SER A 84 6.69 -12.51 -10.05
N PRO A 85 6.03 -13.67 -9.90
CA PRO A 85 5.93 -14.37 -8.61
C PRO A 85 7.27 -14.58 -7.91
N GLN A 86 8.32 -14.93 -8.64
CA GLN A 86 9.66 -15.09 -8.08
C GLN A 86 10.21 -13.78 -7.51
N SER A 87 10.02 -12.66 -8.23
CA SER A 87 10.44 -11.35 -7.75
C SER A 87 9.69 -10.90 -6.50
N LEU A 88 8.41 -11.27 -6.38
CA LEU A 88 7.59 -11.03 -5.21
C LEU A 88 8.06 -11.89 -4.03
N GLN A 89 8.27 -13.21 -4.26
CA GLN A 89 8.79 -14.15 -3.28
C GLN A 89 10.10 -13.67 -2.65
N ASP A 90 11.07 -13.26 -3.47
CA ASP A 90 12.38 -12.82 -3.01
C ASP A 90 12.26 -11.63 -2.03
N ARG A 91 11.35 -10.68 -2.31
CA ARG A 91 11.12 -9.51 -1.45
C ARG A 91 10.39 -9.85 -0.16
N ILE A 92 9.41 -10.75 -0.22
CA ILE A 92 8.68 -11.24 0.96
C ILE A 92 9.65 -11.93 1.91
N LEU A 93 10.52 -12.79 1.40
CA LEU A 93 11.52 -13.52 2.19
C LEU A 93 12.59 -12.59 2.77
N ASP A 94 13.12 -11.67 1.95
CA ASP A 94 14.17 -10.74 2.39
C ASP A 94 13.67 -9.77 3.48
N SER A 95 12.44 -9.29 3.37
CA SER A 95 11.83 -8.38 4.36
C SER A 95 11.12 -9.10 5.50
N ASP A 96 11.02 -10.43 5.48
CA ASP A 96 10.27 -11.24 6.46
C ASP A 96 8.82 -10.72 6.62
N CYS A 97 8.14 -10.45 5.50
CA CYS A 97 6.75 -10.06 5.51
C CYS A 97 5.85 -11.23 5.89
N GLN A 98 4.90 -10.98 6.77
CA GLN A 98 3.93 -11.98 7.24
C GLN A 98 2.52 -11.75 6.70
N THR A 99 2.29 -10.61 6.07
CA THR A 99 1.02 -10.21 5.48
C THR A 99 1.25 -9.63 4.10
N VAL A 100 0.36 -9.98 3.16
CA VAL A 100 0.32 -9.42 1.81
C VAL A 100 -1.02 -8.73 1.58
N ILE A 101 -0.99 -7.52 1.01
CA ILE A 101 -2.17 -6.83 0.52
C ILE A 101 -2.07 -6.81 -1.01
N THR A 102 -3.10 -7.30 -1.68
CA THR A 102 -3.14 -7.43 -3.14
C THR A 102 -4.52 -7.12 -3.70
N ALA A 103 -4.70 -7.25 -5.01
CA ALA A 103 -6.01 -7.27 -5.67
C ALA A 103 -6.24 -8.64 -6.32
N ASP A 104 -7.51 -8.93 -6.66
CA ASP A 104 -7.82 -10.09 -7.51
C ASP A 104 -6.98 -10.03 -8.78
N GLU A 105 -7.11 -8.94 -9.52
CA GLU A 105 -6.38 -8.67 -10.76
C GLU A 105 -6.05 -7.17 -10.85
N GLY A 106 -5.09 -6.83 -11.68
CA GLY A 106 -4.83 -5.46 -12.14
C GLY A 106 -5.28 -5.29 -13.59
N VAL A 107 -5.67 -4.08 -13.97
CA VAL A 107 -5.93 -3.70 -15.36
C VAL A 107 -4.87 -2.69 -15.78
N ARG A 108 -4.25 -2.91 -16.94
CA ARG A 108 -3.23 -2.01 -17.47
C ARG A 108 -3.21 -2.05 -19.01
N GLY A 109 -3.55 -0.94 -19.64
CA GLY A 109 -3.62 -0.83 -21.10
C GLY A 109 -4.57 -1.85 -21.71
N GLY A 110 -5.74 -2.07 -21.09
CA GLY A 110 -6.73 -3.06 -21.51
C GLY A 110 -6.32 -4.52 -21.29
N ARG A 111 -5.23 -4.79 -20.55
CA ARG A 111 -4.77 -6.14 -20.22
C ARG A 111 -4.93 -6.43 -18.74
N THR A 112 -5.39 -7.63 -18.44
CA THR A 112 -5.49 -8.12 -17.06
C THR A 112 -4.16 -8.71 -16.58
N VAL A 113 -3.78 -8.37 -15.36
CA VAL A 113 -2.62 -8.92 -14.65
C VAL A 113 -3.14 -9.75 -13.48
N PRO A 114 -2.86 -11.07 -13.41
CA PRO A 114 -3.42 -11.98 -12.39
C PRO A 114 -2.67 -11.85 -11.05
N LEU A 115 -2.93 -10.76 -10.32
CA LEU A 115 -2.16 -10.43 -9.11
C LEU A 115 -2.31 -11.46 -8.00
N LYS A 116 -3.54 -11.92 -7.74
CA LYS A 116 -3.79 -12.93 -6.69
C LYS A 116 -3.15 -14.27 -7.03
N GLU A 117 -3.18 -14.70 -8.29
CA GLU A 117 -2.50 -15.93 -8.72
C GLU A 117 -0.98 -15.82 -8.56
N ASN A 118 -0.40 -14.67 -8.93
CA ASN A 118 1.02 -14.39 -8.73
C ASN A 118 1.41 -14.42 -7.24
N VAL A 119 0.54 -13.90 -6.37
CA VAL A 119 0.73 -13.99 -4.91
C VAL A 119 0.72 -15.44 -4.47
N ASP A 120 -0.26 -16.23 -4.88
CA ASP A 120 -0.37 -17.63 -4.48
C ASP A 120 0.84 -18.47 -4.94
N GLU A 121 1.33 -18.23 -6.13
CA GLU A 121 2.56 -18.86 -6.64
C GLU A 121 3.78 -18.45 -5.81
N ALA A 122 3.96 -17.17 -5.52
CA ALA A 122 5.05 -16.68 -4.68
C ALA A 122 5.01 -17.29 -3.27
N LEU A 123 3.81 -17.44 -2.71
CA LEU A 123 3.62 -17.93 -1.35
C LEU A 123 3.84 -19.43 -1.17
N MET A 124 3.98 -20.22 -2.24
CA MET A 124 4.36 -21.64 -2.14
C MET A 124 5.69 -21.81 -1.38
N ASN A 125 6.57 -20.82 -1.44
CA ASN A 125 7.88 -20.84 -0.78
C ASN A 125 8.00 -19.79 0.36
N CYS A 126 6.89 -19.17 0.78
CA CYS A 126 6.88 -18.16 1.85
C CYS A 126 6.02 -18.61 3.04
N PRO A 127 6.45 -19.64 3.80
CA PRO A 127 5.63 -20.22 4.87
C PRO A 127 5.34 -19.27 6.03
N GLY A 128 6.05 -18.14 6.14
CA GLY A 128 5.82 -17.12 7.15
C GLY A 128 4.60 -16.24 6.88
N VAL A 129 4.05 -16.24 5.65
CA VAL A 129 2.87 -15.43 5.32
C VAL A 129 1.60 -16.17 5.74
N HIS A 130 0.88 -15.59 6.68
CA HIS A 130 -0.35 -16.15 7.23
C HIS A 130 -1.61 -15.31 6.95
N SER A 131 -1.47 -14.15 6.30
CA SER A 131 -2.59 -13.28 5.96
C SER A 131 -2.42 -12.69 4.55
N VAL A 132 -3.46 -12.84 3.72
CA VAL A 132 -3.56 -12.18 2.40
C VAL A 132 -4.88 -11.42 2.35
N ILE A 133 -4.79 -10.11 2.15
CA ILE A 133 -5.94 -9.20 2.04
C ILE A 133 -6.08 -8.84 0.57
N THR A 134 -7.23 -9.18 -0.01
CA THR A 134 -7.46 -9.05 -1.47
C THR A 134 -8.56 -8.05 -1.78
N VAL A 135 -8.24 -7.03 -2.60
CA VAL A 135 -9.21 -6.08 -3.13
C VAL A 135 -9.89 -6.67 -4.37
N LYS A 136 -11.21 -6.53 -4.47
CA LYS A 136 -11.95 -6.85 -5.71
C LYS A 136 -11.85 -5.68 -6.68
N ARG A 137 -10.94 -5.78 -7.66
CA ARG A 137 -10.79 -4.76 -8.72
C ARG A 137 -11.61 -5.13 -9.97
N THR A 138 -11.52 -6.38 -10.42
CA THR A 138 -12.27 -6.88 -11.58
C THR A 138 -13.50 -7.68 -11.17
N GLY A 139 -13.46 -8.32 -10.01
CA GLY A 139 -14.52 -9.18 -9.50
C GLY A 139 -14.51 -10.59 -10.12
N ASN A 140 -13.48 -10.92 -10.90
CA ASN A 140 -13.30 -12.27 -11.43
C ASN A 140 -13.04 -13.28 -10.31
N GLU A 141 -13.32 -14.55 -10.59
CA GLU A 141 -12.99 -15.66 -9.69
C GLU A 141 -11.47 -15.82 -9.63
N VAL A 142 -10.95 -15.95 -8.41
CA VAL A 142 -9.51 -16.18 -8.14
C VAL A 142 -9.35 -17.35 -7.17
N PRO A 143 -8.19 -18.05 -7.18
CA PRO A 143 -7.89 -19.06 -6.18
C PRO A 143 -8.00 -18.49 -4.77
N TRP A 144 -8.55 -19.30 -3.84
CA TRP A 144 -8.86 -18.83 -2.49
C TRP A 144 -8.47 -19.82 -1.41
N ASN A 145 -7.69 -19.39 -0.44
CA ASN A 145 -7.36 -20.15 0.76
C ASN A 145 -8.09 -19.54 1.97
N PRO A 146 -9.19 -20.15 2.46
CA PRO A 146 -10.03 -19.58 3.52
C PRO A 146 -9.34 -19.46 4.89
N THR A 147 -8.21 -20.13 5.08
CA THR A 147 -7.46 -20.03 6.36
C THR A 147 -6.51 -18.83 6.38
N ARG A 148 -6.23 -18.23 5.22
CA ARG A 148 -5.25 -17.16 5.04
C ARG A 148 -5.87 -15.90 4.42
N ASP A 149 -6.73 -16.10 3.43
CA ASP A 149 -7.23 -15.04 2.56
C ASP A 149 -8.50 -14.39 3.14
N ILE A 150 -8.60 -13.08 2.98
CA ILE A 150 -9.79 -12.30 3.33
C ILE A 150 -10.01 -11.20 2.28
N TRP A 151 -11.27 -10.94 1.92
CA TRP A 151 -11.58 -9.79 1.09
C TRP A 151 -11.38 -8.49 1.86
N TYR A 152 -10.77 -7.50 1.20
CA TYR A 152 -10.57 -6.16 1.76
C TYR A 152 -11.90 -5.57 2.28
N SER A 153 -12.96 -5.67 1.49
CA SER A 153 -14.29 -5.18 1.85
C SER A 153 -14.87 -5.85 3.09
N GLU A 154 -14.64 -7.15 3.26
CA GLU A 154 -15.09 -7.88 4.45
C GLU A 154 -14.30 -7.45 5.69
N LEU A 155 -12.97 -7.32 5.54
CA LEU A 155 -12.11 -6.89 6.62
C LEU A 155 -12.45 -5.48 7.11
N THR A 156 -12.79 -4.56 6.22
CA THR A 156 -12.99 -3.15 6.55
C THR A 156 -14.43 -2.81 6.93
N ALA A 157 -15.42 -3.58 6.46
CA ALA A 157 -16.85 -3.25 6.56
C ALA A 157 -17.35 -3.02 8.00
N THR A 158 -16.77 -3.72 8.99
CA THR A 158 -17.17 -3.62 10.40
C THR A 158 -16.25 -2.76 11.24
N GLN A 159 -15.21 -2.21 10.64
CA GLN A 159 -14.20 -1.45 11.36
C GLN A 159 -14.62 -0.02 11.63
N ALA A 160 -14.19 0.50 12.78
CA ALA A 160 -14.39 1.90 13.12
C ALA A 160 -13.66 2.82 12.13
N THR A 161 -14.29 3.95 11.78
CA THR A 161 -13.72 4.99 10.92
C THR A 161 -12.70 5.88 11.63
N THR A 162 -12.36 5.56 12.86
CA THR A 162 -11.31 6.22 13.67
C THR A 162 -10.34 5.18 14.19
N ALA A 163 -9.07 5.52 14.22
CA ALA A 163 -8.00 4.68 14.78
C ALA A 163 -6.93 5.59 15.38
N GLU A 164 -6.51 5.33 16.61
CA GLU A 164 -5.41 6.08 17.21
C GLU A 164 -4.10 5.76 16.49
N PRO A 165 -3.29 6.79 16.13
CA PRO A 165 -1.99 6.56 15.51
C PRO A 165 -1.00 6.01 16.53
N GLU A 166 -0.12 5.12 16.06
CA GLU A 166 1.00 4.64 16.85
C GLU A 166 2.03 5.76 17.08
N ILE A 167 2.64 5.78 18.26
CA ILE A 167 3.70 6.72 18.57
C ILE A 167 5.01 6.19 17.99
N MET A 168 5.59 6.96 17.07
CA MET A 168 6.82 6.61 16.36
C MET A 168 7.97 7.51 16.78
N ALA A 169 9.15 6.92 16.99
CA ALA A 169 10.40 7.66 17.08
C ALA A 169 10.84 8.13 15.67
N ALA A 170 11.70 9.14 15.62
CA ALA A 170 12.20 9.69 14.37
C ALA A 170 12.87 8.65 13.46
N GLU A 171 13.62 7.74 14.08
CA GLU A 171 14.39 6.70 13.40
C GLU A 171 13.62 5.38 13.22
N ASP A 172 12.37 5.28 13.72
CA ASP A 172 11.57 4.09 13.48
C ASP A 172 11.35 3.88 11.97
N PRO A 173 11.48 2.64 11.48
CA PRO A 173 11.25 2.33 10.07
C PRO A 173 9.84 2.71 9.62
N LEU A 174 9.72 3.28 8.42
CA LEU A 174 8.46 3.62 7.79
C LEU A 174 8.13 2.65 6.66
N PHE A 175 9.08 2.44 5.75
CA PHE A 175 8.90 1.53 4.63
C PHE A 175 10.23 1.00 4.08
N ILE A 176 10.12 -0.05 3.26
CA ILE A 176 11.22 -0.64 2.50
C ILE A 176 10.86 -0.58 1.02
N LEU A 177 11.74 -0.03 0.19
CA LEU A 177 11.67 -0.14 -1.26
C LEU A 177 12.91 -0.82 -1.82
N TYR A 178 12.71 -1.62 -2.87
CA TYR A 178 13.76 -2.41 -3.47
C TYR A 178 14.30 -1.78 -4.76
N THR A 179 15.61 -1.65 -4.83
CA THR A 179 16.32 -1.30 -6.07
C THR A 179 16.77 -2.56 -6.80
N SER A 180 17.06 -2.43 -8.10
CA SER A 180 17.54 -3.55 -8.93
C SER A 180 18.88 -4.14 -8.50
N GLY A 181 19.65 -3.43 -7.68
CA GLY A 181 20.95 -3.85 -7.18
C GLY A 181 21.99 -4.13 -8.28
N SER A 182 23.23 -3.75 -8.05
CA SER A 182 24.35 -4.00 -8.99
C SER A 182 24.76 -5.48 -9.10
N THR A 183 24.29 -6.32 -8.17
CA THR A 183 24.64 -7.75 -8.07
C THR A 183 23.54 -8.69 -8.60
N GLY A 184 22.49 -8.14 -9.22
CA GLY A 184 21.34 -8.90 -9.73
C GLY A 184 20.29 -9.29 -8.69
N LYS A 185 20.61 -9.23 -7.38
CA LYS A 185 19.61 -9.41 -6.31
C LYS A 185 19.06 -8.05 -5.90
N PRO A 186 17.73 -7.92 -5.70
CA PRO A 186 17.13 -6.71 -5.17
C PRO A 186 17.74 -6.35 -3.82
N LYS A 187 17.93 -5.05 -3.59
CA LYS A 187 18.41 -4.52 -2.29
C LYS A 187 17.31 -3.67 -1.69
N GLY A 188 16.85 -4.03 -0.49
CA GLY A 188 15.88 -3.25 0.28
C GLY A 188 16.54 -2.00 0.86
N VAL A 189 15.96 -0.83 0.54
CA VAL A 189 16.33 0.45 1.16
C VAL A 189 15.27 0.79 2.17
N GLN A 190 15.67 0.84 3.45
CA GLN A 190 14.78 1.21 4.55
C GLN A 190 14.80 2.72 4.75
N HIS A 191 13.62 3.32 4.82
CA HIS A 191 13.42 4.73 5.13
C HIS A 191 12.86 4.90 6.53
N SER A 192 13.38 5.87 7.28
CA SER A 192 12.86 6.22 8.60
C SER A 192 11.70 7.21 8.53
N SER A 193 10.86 7.21 9.58
CA SER A 193 9.63 8.01 9.64
C SER A 193 9.89 9.51 9.51
N ALA A 194 10.76 10.09 10.34
CA ALA A 194 11.02 11.52 10.29
C ALA A 194 11.87 11.92 9.09
N GLY A 195 12.87 11.12 8.73
CA GLY A 195 13.77 11.39 7.60
C GLY A 195 13.00 11.50 6.29
N TYR A 196 12.14 10.53 6.01
CA TYR A 196 11.32 10.54 4.79
C TYR A 196 10.30 11.69 4.78
N LEU A 197 9.56 11.89 5.87
CA LEU A 197 8.56 12.95 5.97
C LEU A 197 9.16 14.33 5.82
N LEU A 198 10.33 14.56 6.43
CA LEU A 198 11.05 15.83 6.31
C LEU A 198 11.53 16.05 4.86
N HIS A 199 12.12 15.02 4.25
CA HIS A 199 12.57 15.08 2.86
C HIS A 199 11.42 15.40 1.91
N ALA A 200 10.31 14.67 1.99
CA ALA A 200 9.13 14.89 1.16
C ALA A 200 8.57 16.32 1.34
N ALA A 201 8.45 16.80 2.60
CA ALA A 201 7.94 18.14 2.87
C ALA A 201 8.84 19.25 2.30
N ILE A 202 10.18 19.11 2.44
CA ILE A 202 11.15 20.06 1.91
C ILE A 202 11.14 20.06 0.38
N THR A 203 11.09 18.85 -0.22
CA THR A 203 11.05 18.70 -1.69
C THR A 203 9.81 19.36 -2.29
N HIS A 204 8.63 19.10 -1.70
CA HIS A 204 7.40 19.76 -2.15
C HIS A 204 7.48 21.28 -2.05
N LYS A 205 8.02 21.80 -0.93
CA LYS A 205 8.09 23.22 -0.69
C LYS A 205 9.11 23.96 -1.57
N TYR A 206 10.31 23.39 -1.75
CA TYR A 206 11.43 24.13 -2.36
C TYR A 206 11.80 23.67 -3.77
N VAL A 207 11.50 22.42 -4.14
CA VAL A 207 11.82 21.87 -5.45
C VAL A 207 10.61 21.96 -6.37
N PHE A 208 9.44 21.54 -5.90
CA PHE A 208 8.20 21.57 -6.68
C PHE A 208 7.42 22.87 -6.52
N ASP A 209 7.83 23.75 -5.59
CA ASP A 209 7.19 25.03 -5.29
C ASP A 209 5.66 24.91 -5.08
N TYR A 210 5.24 23.82 -4.43
CA TYR A 210 3.84 23.49 -4.21
C TYR A 210 3.13 24.60 -3.44
N GLN A 211 2.06 25.13 -4.01
CA GLN A 211 1.17 26.11 -3.42
C GLN A 211 -0.16 25.47 -3.01
N ASP A 212 -0.87 26.08 -2.06
CA ASP A 212 -2.17 25.59 -1.63
C ASP A 212 -3.19 25.62 -2.77
N GLY A 213 -3.74 24.45 -3.11
CA GLY A 213 -4.66 24.26 -4.24
C GLY A 213 -4.01 23.66 -5.48
N ASP A 214 -2.68 23.53 -5.53
CA ASP A 214 -2.02 22.84 -6.63
C ASP A 214 -2.34 21.34 -6.63
N ILE A 215 -2.34 20.76 -7.85
CA ILE A 215 -2.43 19.34 -8.06
C ILE A 215 -1.03 18.81 -8.36
N TYR A 216 -0.51 17.94 -7.49
CA TYR A 216 0.74 17.24 -7.72
C TYR A 216 0.48 15.87 -8.33
N TRP A 217 1.14 15.56 -9.42
CA TRP A 217 1.07 14.27 -10.09
C TRP A 217 2.44 13.69 -10.36
N CYS A 218 2.69 12.48 -9.85
CA CYS A 218 3.85 11.68 -10.20
C CYS A 218 3.39 10.51 -11.08
N THR A 219 3.99 10.36 -12.25
CA THR A 219 3.64 9.30 -13.22
C THR A 219 4.31 7.97 -12.90
N ALA A 220 5.21 7.92 -11.90
CA ALA A 220 5.86 6.70 -11.47
C ALA A 220 4.91 5.84 -10.62
N ASP A 221 5.05 4.52 -10.75
CA ASP A 221 4.41 3.58 -9.83
C ASP A 221 4.98 3.73 -8.41
N VAL A 222 4.13 3.56 -7.39
CA VAL A 222 4.53 3.69 -5.97
C VAL A 222 5.54 2.64 -5.51
N GLY A 223 5.76 1.60 -6.30
CA GLY A 223 6.78 0.57 -6.06
C GLY A 223 8.19 0.95 -6.56
N TRP A 224 8.35 2.13 -7.19
CA TRP A 224 9.65 2.60 -7.67
C TRP A 224 10.28 3.61 -6.71
N ILE A 225 11.62 3.51 -6.59
CA ILE A 225 12.42 4.58 -5.98
C ILE A 225 12.72 5.59 -7.09
N THR A 226 12.09 6.73 -7.04
CA THR A 226 12.26 7.84 -7.99
C THR A 226 12.85 9.05 -7.31
#